data_f5ec046bc722a502a13493bcc9e7973b
#
_entry.id   f5ec046bc722a502a13493bcc9e7973b
#
_cell.length_a   1.000
_cell.length_b   1.000
_cell.length_c   1.000
_cell.angle_alpha   90.00
_cell.angle_beta   90.00
_cell.angle_gamma   90.00
#
_symmetry.space_group_name_H-M   'P 1'
#
loop_
_entity.id
_entity.type
_entity.pdbx_description
1 polymer ?
#
loop_
_entity_poly.entity_id
_entity_poly.type
_entity_poly.pdbx_seq_one_letter_code
_entity_poly.pdbx_strand_id
1 'polypeptide(L)'
;MNYTLGLPNFKLINDVIYKLCTKCKKYKPMTSKFFPRRNNVKCGYGSHYKECEKEKESKRIRIPSFNENGELYCHVCKTYKDVSEFYKGEKYICRQGYSRECKDCEKERKKIKRATQEINDRDRFLSRLLSGCKTRALKNNIPFDLTKEQLIKLFEKQNGKCALSNLEMQTVIKAGKNPFNVSIDRIKPGRAYSLSNIRLVCNSINTMRSNLSDEEFLSFCKAVVDYLSI
;
A
#
# COMPACT_ATOMS: atom_id res chain seq x y z
N MET A 1 6.81 -50.25 -1.32
CA MET A 1 6.82 -49.31 -2.47
C MET A 1 6.69 -47.90 -1.95
N ASN A 2 7.60 -47.00 -2.31
CA ASN A 2 7.58 -45.61 -1.85
C ASN A 2 6.87 -44.76 -2.91
N TYR A 3 5.66 -44.29 -2.64
CA TYR A 3 4.93 -43.40 -3.54
C TYR A 3 5.04 -41.94 -3.04
N THR A 4 5.40 -41.03 -3.92
CA THR A 4 5.25 -39.59 -3.67
C THR A 4 3.81 -39.19 -4.03
N LEU A 5 3.07 -38.66 -3.07
CA LEU A 5 1.66 -38.24 -3.20
C LEU A 5 1.48 -36.97 -4.08
N GLY A 6 2.40 -36.67 -5.01
CA GLY A 6 2.34 -35.45 -5.82
C GLY A 6 2.47 -34.14 -5.05
N LEU A 7 2.65 -34.19 -3.73
CA LEU A 7 2.83 -33.01 -2.85
C LEU A 7 4.27 -32.98 -2.33
N PRO A 8 5.03 -31.92 -2.59
CA PRO A 8 6.49 -31.87 -2.31
C PRO A 8 6.90 -32.07 -0.85
N ASN A 9 5.94 -32.00 0.08
CA ASN A 9 6.21 -32.12 1.52
C ASN A 9 5.71 -33.41 2.15
N PHE A 10 5.24 -34.39 1.38
CA PHE A 10 4.65 -35.63 1.89
C PHE A 10 5.20 -36.85 1.15
N LYS A 11 5.36 -37.98 1.86
CA LYS A 11 5.73 -39.27 1.32
C LYS A 11 4.87 -40.36 1.95
N LEU A 12 4.51 -41.38 1.19
CA LEU A 12 3.87 -42.59 1.69
C LEU A 12 4.94 -43.67 1.78
N ILE A 13 5.14 -44.23 2.99
CA ILE A 13 6.11 -45.29 3.26
C ILE A 13 5.39 -46.34 4.10
N ASN A 14 5.26 -47.58 3.60
CA ASN A 14 4.56 -48.69 4.26
C ASN A 14 3.19 -48.25 4.83
N ASP A 15 2.35 -47.66 3.97
CA ASP A 15 1.00 -47.15 4.28
C ASP A 15 0.92 -46.07 5.37
N VAL A 16 2.06 -45.52 5.75
CA VAL A 16 2.14 -44.38 6.68
C VAL A 16 2.54 -43.11 5.95
N ILE A 17 1.79 -42.02 6.16
CA ILE A 17 2.11 -40.71 5.58
C ILE A 17 3.22 -40.05 6.40
N TYR A 18 4.31 -39.74 5.74
CA TYR A 18 5.43 -38.97 6.30
C TYR A 18 5.34 -37.53 5.83
N LYS A 19 5.62 -36.59 6.72
CA LYS A 19 5.66 -35.15 6.44
C LYS A 19 7.06 -34.60 6.64
N LEU A 20 7.48 -33.69 5.74
CA LEU A 20 8.73 -32.96 5.81
C LEU A 20 8.65 -31.85 6.86
N CYS A 21 9.59 -31.83 7.79
CA CYS A 21 9.81 -30.67 8.63
C CYS A 21 10.52 -29.57 7.86
N THR A 22 9.92 -28.41 7.74
CA THR A 22 10.49 -27.29 6.97
C THR A 22 11.73 -26.68 7.62
N LYS A 23 11.98 -26.95 8.94
CA LYS A 23 13.17 -26.48 9.67
C LYS A 23 14.37 -27.42 9.47
N CYS A 24 14.26 -28.68 9.87
CA CYS A 24 15.39 -29.62 9.82
C CYS A 24 15.44 -30.47 8.53
N LYS A 25 14.48 -30.27 7.61
CA LYS A 25 14.40 -30.98 6.32
C LYS A 25 14.37 -32.53 6.41
N LYS A 26 13.94 -33.07 7.56
CA LYS A 26 13.76 -34.50 7.76
C LYS A 26 12.29 -34.89 7.63
N TYR A 27 12.03 -36.08 7.11
CA TYR A 27 10.69 -36.70 7.07
C TYR A 27 10.44 -37.51 8.32
N LYS A 28 9.25 -37.37 8.95
CA LYS A 28 8.76 -38.20 10.03
C LYS A 28 7.28 -38.50 9.86
N PRO A 29 6.75 -39.58 10.47
CA PRO A 29 5.32 -39.91 10.41
C PRO A 29 4.46 -38.72 10.79
N MET A 30 3.42 -38.43 9.99
CA MET A 30 2.50 -37.33 10.22
C MET A 30 1.50 -37.67 11.31
N THR A 31 1.98 -37.68 12.56
CA THR A 31 1.19 -37.98 13.74
C THR A 31 1.36 -36.88 14.80
N SER A 32 0.43 -36.88 15.78
CA SER A 32 0.49 -35.94 16.91
C SER A 32 1.72 -36.15 17.81
N LYS A 33 2.41 -37.29 17.67
CA LYS A 33 3.70 -37.57 18.38
C LYS A 33 4.80 -36.63 17.86
N PHE A 34 4.89 -36.44 16.55
CA PHE A 34 5.98 -35.70 15.91
C PHE A 34 5.60 -34.23 15.57
N PHE A 35 4.37 -33.98 15.13
CA PHE A 35 3.91 -32.66 14.74
C PHE A 35 2.80 -32.13 15.65
N PRO A 36 2.78 -30.82 15.97
CA PRO A 36 1.66 -30.22 16.69
C PRO A 36 0.40 -30.20 15.82
N ARG A 37 -0.77 -30.48 16.39
CA ARG A 37 -2.05 -30.31 15.69
C ARG A 37 -2.35 -28.83 15.46
N ARG A 38 -2.90 -28.51 14.29
CA ARG A 38 -3.25 -27.15 13.87
C ARG A 38 -4.55 -27.17 13.07
N ASN A 39 -5.62 -26.61 13.60
CA ASN A 39 -6.95 -26.62 12.95
C ASN A 39 -7.03 -25.73 11.72
N ASN A 40 -6.15 -24.73 11.60
CA ASN A 40 -6.12 -23.78 10.49
C ASN A 40 -5.24 -24.23 9.30
N VAL A 41 -4.80 -25.49 9.29
CA VAL A 41 -3.96 -26.04 8.21
C VAL A 41 -4.65 -27.25 7.60
N LYS A 42 -4.75 -27.32 6.27
CA LYS A 42 -5.44 -28.42 5.53
C LYS A 42 -5.03 -29.82 5.93
N CYS A 43 -3.77 -30.06 6.26
CA CYS A 43 -3.30 -31.37 6.71
C CYS A 43 -3.46 -31.62 8.23
N GLY A 44 -4.01 -30.69 8.99
CA GLY A 44 -4.23 -30.78 10.43
C GLY A 44 -2.97 -30.76 11.31
N TYR A 45 -1.77 -30.60 10.72
CA TYR A 45 -0.49 -30.65 11.44
C TYR A 45 0.42 -29.49 11.05
N GLY A 46 1.16 -28.96 12.05
CA GLY A 46 2.15 -27.89 11.88
C GLY A 46 3.26 -28.23 10.89
N SER A 47 4.02 -27.22 10.46
CA SER A 47 5.11 -27.36 9.48
C SER A 47 6.45 -27.81 10.08
N HIS A 48 6.59 -27.75 11.42
CA HIS A 48 7.81 -28.12 12.14
C HIS A 48 7.55 -29.28 13.10
N TYR A 49 8.60 -30.07 13.40
CA TYR A 49 8.55 -31.01 14.50
C TYR A 49 8.42 -30.31 15.84
N LYS A 50 7.77 -30.98 16.80
CA LYS A 50 7.68 -30.51 18.20
C LYS A 50 9.04 -30.22 18.81
N GLU A 51 10.05 -31.08 18.54
CA GLU A 51 11.43 -30.89 19.00
C GLU A 51 12.06 -29.62 18.39
N CYS A 52 11.85 -29.40 17.08
CA CYS A 52 12.34 -28.18 16.41
C CYS A 52 11.63 -26.92 16.91
N GLU A 53 10.35 -27.00 17.30
CA GLU A 53 9.64 -25.88 17.93
C GLU A 53 10.18 -25.60 19.34
N LYS A 54 10.39 -26.64 20.15
CA LYS A 54 10.99 -26.50 21.49
C LYS A 54 12.39 -25.90 21.45
N GLU A 55 13.25 -26.33 20.51
CA GLU A 55 14.58 -25.76 20.33
C GLU A 55 14.53 -24.27 19.92
N LYS A 56 13.54 -23.88 19.13
CA LYS A 56 13.31 -22.46 18.78
C LYS A 56 12.87 -21.66 20.00
N GLU A 57 12.05 -22.24 20.86
CA GLU A 57 11.54 -21.58 22.05
C GLU A 57 12.58 -21.44 23.14
N SER A 58 13.45 -22.46 23.33
CA SER A 58 14.57 -22.42 24.30
C SER A 58 15.63 -21.38 23.92
N LYS A 59 15.81 -21.08 22.62
CA LYS A 59 16.75 -20.05 22.13
C LYS A 59 16.14 -18.64 22.11
N ARG A 60 14.86 -18.49 22.49
CA ARG A 60 14.18 -17.19 22.48
C ARG A 60 14.53 -16.40 23.73
N ILE A 61 15.36 -15.39 23.58
CA ILE A 61 15.64 -14.43 24.65
C ILE A 61 14.32 -13.71 24.98
N ARG A 62 13.81 -13.90 26.19
CA ARG A 62 12.63 -13.19 26.72
C ARG A 62 13.12 -11.91 27.37
N ILE A 63 12.95 -10.79 26.71
CA ILE A 63 13.21 -9.48 27.31
C ILE A 63 12.07 -9.17 28.28
N PRO A 64 12.35 -8.91 29.58
CA PRO A 64 11.33 -8.55 30.54
C PRO A 64 10.54 -7.32 30.07
N SER A 65 9.24 -7.30 30.36
CA SER A 65 8.41 -6.13 30.02
C SER A 65 8.77 -4.90 30.86
N PHE A 66 9.19 -5.12 32.11
CA PHE A 66 9.67 -4.11 33.05
C PHE A 66 11.10 -4.43 33.43
N ASN A 67 11.93 -3.42 33.60
CA ASN A 67 13.24 -3.54 34.24
C ASN A 67 13.13 -3.35 35.78
N GLU A 68 14.26 -3.39 36.47
CA GLU A 68 14.35 -3.22 37.94
C GLU A 68 13.92 -1.82 38.41
N ASN A 69 14.01 -0.81 37.52
CA ASN A 69 13.60 0.56 37.79
C ASN A 69 12.08 0.80 37.50
N GLY A 70 11.33 -0.24 37.11
CA GLY A 70 9.92 -0.12 36.77
C GLY A 70 9.64 0.48 35.37
N GLU A 71 10.67 0.68 34.56
CA GLU A 71 10.52 1.18 33.18
C GLU A 71 10.04 0.09 32.25
N LEU A 72 9.25 0.45 31.23
CA LEU A 72 8.67 -0.44 30.22
C LEU A 72 9.54 -0.55 28.97
N TYR A 73 9.71 -1.79 28.49
CA TYR A 73 10.43 -2.05 27.24
C TYR A 73 9.58 -1.73 26.01
N CYS A 74 10.06 -0.83 25.16
CA CYS A 74 9.48 -0.57 23.85
C CYS A 74 10.02 -1.57 22.81
N HIS A 75 9.14 -2.36 22.19
CA HIS A 75 9.54 -3.37 21.20
C HIS A 75 9.95 -2.77 19.84
N VAL A 76 9.69 -1.48 19.60
CA VAL A 76 10.03 -0.80 18.35
C VAL A 76 11.41 -0.16 18.43
N CYS A 77 11.63 0.77 19.36
CA CYS A 77 12.97 1.38 19.55
C CYS A 77 13.91 0.52 20.41
N LYS A 78 13.42 -0.59 20.99
CA LYS A 78 14.21 -1.56 21.77
C LYS A 78 14.90 -0.96 22.99
N THR A 79 14.28 0.02 23.62
CA THR A 79 14.76 0.69 24.85
C THR A 79 13.74 0.58 25.95
N TYR A 80 14.19 0.64 27.20
CA TYR A 80 13.33 0.86 28.35
C TYR A 80 13.05 2.36 28.49
N LYS A 81 11.82 2.70 28.84
CA LYS A 81 11.34 4.07 29.04
C LYS A 81 10.35 4.11 30.19
N ASP A 82 10.17 5.31 30.76
CA ASP A 82 9.18 5.53 31.81
C ASP A 82 7.78 5.09 31.35
N VAL A 83 6.98 4.58 32.28
CA VAL A 83 5.61 4.09 32.00
C VAL A 83 4.70 5.18 31.43
N SER A 84 4.94 6.45 31.77
CA SER A 84 4.20 7.59 31.22
C SER A 84 4.38 7.77 29.73
N GLU A 85 5.48 7.25 29.16
CA GLU A 85 5.74 7.25 27.73
C GLU A 85 4.92 6.22 26.93
N PHE A 86 4.09 5.44 27.59
CA PHE A 86 3.24 4.43 26.96
C PHE A 86 1.76 4.78 27.11
N TYR A 87 0.94 4.34 26.14
CA TYR A 87 -0.51 4.40 26.29
C TYR A 87 -0.99 3.27 27.20
N LYS A 88 -1.90 3.60 28.11
CA LYS A 88 -2.59 2.65 29.00
C LYS A 88 -4.04 2.47 28.54
N GLY A 89 -4.59 1.29 28.66
CA GLY A 89 -6.00 1.02 28.34
C GLY A 89 -6.35 -0.47 28.39
N GLU A 90 -7.62 -0.78 28.57
CA GLU A 90 -8.16 -2.14 28.69
C GLU A 90 -7.83 -3.06 27.50
N LYS A 91 -7.68 -2.50 26.32
CA LYS A 91 -7.26 -3.25 25.11
C LYS A 91 -5.86 -3.88 25.23
N TYR A 92 -5.05 -3.45 26.20
CA TYR A 92 -3.70 -3.97 26.41
C TYR A 92 -3.68 -4.95 27.59
N ILE A 93 -4.37 -6.08 27.47
CA ILE A 93 -4.54 -7.11 28.50
C ILE A 93 -3.20 -7.60 29.09
N CYS A 94 -2.16 -7.67 28.25
CA CYS A 94 -0.80 -7.98 28.68
C CYS A 94 -0.07 -6.72 29.17
N ARG A 95 0.97 -6.89 30.01
CA ARG A 95 1.85 -5.80 30.45
C ARG A 95 1.15 -4.75 31.32
N GLN A 96 0.29 -5.19 32.25
CA GLN A 96 -0.45 -4.33 33.20
C GLN A 96 -1.26 -3.22 32.51
N GLY A 97 -1.77 -3.47 31.31
CA GLY A 97 -2.58 -2.53 30.56
C GLY A 97 -1.80 -1.53 29.70
N TYR A 98 -0.48 -1.68 29.52
CA TYR A 98 0.32 -0.78 28.70
C TYR A 98 0.55 -1.29 27.27
N SER A 99 0.67 -0.35 26.32
CA SER A 99 0.99 -0.65 24.92
C SER A 99 2.38 -1.28 24.76
N ARG A 100 2.60 -1.98 23.62
CA ARG A 100 3.91 -2.59 23.29
C ARG A 100 4.93 -1.60 22.74
N GLU A 101 4.48 -0.47 22.25
CA GLU A 101 5.30 0.60 21.68
C GLU A 101 5.11 1.89 22.46
N CYS A 102 6.17 2.69 22.61
CA CYS A 102 6.07 3.98 23.22
C CYS A 102 5.30 4.98 22.36
N LYS A 103 4.82 6.06 22.93
CA LYS A 103 4.02 7.10 22.26
C LYS A 103 4.69 7.66 21.01
N ASP A 104 6.00 7.86 21.04
CA ASP A 104 6.74 8.39 19.89
C ASP A 104 6.80 7.40 18.74
N CYS A 105 7.10 6.11 19.03
CA CYS A 105 7.09 5.07 18.02
C CYS A 105 5.69 4.89 17.42
N GLU A 106 4.64 4.97 18.22
CA GLU A 106 3.25 4.89 17.71
C GLU A 106 2.90 6.10 16.84
N LYS A 107 3.32 7.31 17.21
CA LYS A 107 3.13 8.52 16.40
C LYS A 107 3.82 8.40 15.04
N GLU A 108 5.09 7.98 15.04
CA GLU A 108 5.86 7.82 13.81
C GLU A 108 5.27 6.73 12.91
N ARG A 109 4.89 5.58 13.47
CA ARG A 109 4.19 4.52 12.72
C ARG A 109 2.87 5.02 12.10
N LYS A 110 2.09 5.82 12.85
CA LYS A 110 0.85 6.42 12.34
C LYS A 110 1.12 7.42 11.21
N LYS A 111 2.18 8.22 11.31
CA LYS A 111 2.61 9.16 10.27
C LYS A 111 2.99 8.44 8.98
N ILE A 112 3.84 7.41 9.08
CA ILE A 112 4.23 6.56 7.94
C ILE A 112 3.00 5.92 7.31
N LYS A 113 2.08 5.36 8.12
CA LYS A 113 0.85 4.74 7.61
C LYS A 113 -0.02 5.73 6.85
N ARG A 114 -0.19 6.96 7.33
CA ARG A 114 -0.95 8.01 6.65
C ARG A 114 -0.32 8.37 5.31
N ALA A 115 0.99 8.66 5.30
CA ALA A 115 1.71 8.98 4.07
C ALA A 115 1.63 7.84 3.03
N THR A 116 1.78 6.58 3.47
CA THR A 116 1.61 5.41 2.59
C THR A 116 0.18 5.32 2.04
N GLN A 117 -0.83 5.61 2.86
CA GLN A 117 -2.22 5.59 2.43
C GLN A 117 -2.51 6.68 1.39
N GLU A 118 -1.99 7.89 1.58
CA GLU A 118 -2.13 9.01 0.63
C GLU A 118 -1.51 8.66 -0.73
N ILE A 119 -0.31 8.07 -0.75
CA ILE A 119 0.33 7.60 -1.98
C ILE A 119 -0.53 6.54 -2.68
N ASN A 120 -1.04 5.55 -1.94
CA ASN A 120 -1.88 4.49 -2.51
C ASN A 120 -3.20 5.04 -3.07
N ASP A 121 -3.81 6.02 -2.41
CA ASP A 121 -5.06 6.65 -2.87
C ASP A 121 -4.81 7.50 -4.11
N ARG A 122 -3.70 8.24 -4.18
CA ARG A 122 -3.23 8.96 -5.38
C ARG A 122 -3.05 7.99 -6.55
N ASP A 123 -2.29 6.93 -6.36
CA ASP A 123 -1.99 5.97 -7.42
C ASP A 123 -3.23 5.23 -7.91
N ARG A 124 -4.18 4.96 -7.02
CA ARG A 124 -5.50 4.41 -7.36
C ARG A 124 -6.31 5.40 -8.20
N PHE A 125 -6.30 6.69 -7.83
CA PHE A 125 -6.98 7.74 -8.60
C PHE A 125 -6.41 7.83 -10.02
N LEU A 126 -5.09 7.96 -10.16
CA LEU A 126 -4.41 8.04 -11.46
C LEU A 126 -4.68 6.80 -12.34
N SER A 127 -4.74 5.62 -11.75
CA SER A 127 -5.10 4.39 -12.47
C SER A 127 -6.52 4.43 -13.03
N ARG A 128 -7.50 4.94 -12.25
CA ARG A 128 -8.88 5.11 -12.70
C ARG A 128 -8.98 6.16 -13.79
N LEU A 129 -8.27 7.28 -13.65
CA LEU A 129 -8.22 8.35 -14.65
C LEU A 129 -7.68 7.81 -15.97
N LEU A 130 -6.58 7.05 -15.94
CA LEU A 130 -5.97 6.43 -17.13
C LEU A 130 -6.96 5.47 -17.81
N SER A 131 -7.61 4.60 -17.05
CA SER A 131 -8.59 3.64 -17.59
C SER A 131 -9.76 4.36 -18.26
N GLY A 132 -10.29 5.41 -17.63
CA GLY A 132 -11.36 6.23 -18.23
C GLY A 132 -10.91 6.94 -19.52
N CYS A 133 -9.68 7.44 -19.58
CA CYS A 133 -9.12 8.04 -20.80
C CYS A 133 -8.95 7.00 -21.91
N LYS A 134 -8.42 5.81 -21.59
CA LYS A 134 -8.26 4.72 -22.55
C LYS A 134 -9.60 4.29 -23.15
N THR A 135 -10.65 4.14 -22.34
CA THR A 135 -12.00 3.80 -22.82
C THR A 135 -12.53 4.87 -23.78
N ARG A 136 -12.37 6.17 -23.47
CA ARG A 136 -12.80 7.25 -24.36
C ARG A 136 -11.97 7.31 -25.65
N ALA A 137 -10.66 7.07 -25.56
CA ALA A 137 -9.78 7.02 -26.72
C ALA A 137 -10.20 5.90 -27.69
N LEU A 138 -10.46 4.71 -27.19
CA LEU A 138 -10.95 3.56 -27.97
C LEU A 138 -12.29 3.89 -28.65
N LYS A 139 -13.24 4.46 -27.91
CA LYS A 139 -14.56 4.84 -28.47
C LYS A 139 -14.46 5.85 -29.62
N ASN A 140 -13.48 6.73 -29.59
CA ASN A 140 -13.31 7.81 -30.58
C ASN A 140 -12.19 7.52 -31.57
N ASN A 141 -11.67 6.29 -31.64
CA ASN A 141 -10.56 5.88 -32.52
C ASN A 141 -9.31 6.76 -32.37
N ILE A 142 -9.02 7.22 -31.16
CA ILE A 142 -7.83 8.02 -30.85
C ILE A 142 -6.70 7.08 -30.38
N PRO A 143 -5.49 7.14 -30.98
CA PRO A 143 -4.37 6.34 -30.54
C PRO A 143 -4.03 6.64 -29.07
N PHE A 144 -3.71 5.59 -28.29
CA PHE A 144 -3.45 5.67 -26.87
C PHE A 144 -2.20 4.87 -26.50
N ASP A 145 -1.17 5.61 -26.07
CA ASP A 145 0.13 5.06 -25.67
C ASP A 145 0.57 5.68 -24.33
N LEU A 146 -0.15 5.36 -23.25
CA LEU A 146 0.16 5.81 -21.91
C LEU A 146 0.12 4.65 -20.93
N THR A 147 1.11 4.60 -20.03
CA THR A 147 1.15 3.68 -18.90
C THR A 147 0.87 4.39 -17.59
N LYS A 148 0.53 3.60 -16.57
CA LYS A 148 0.32 4.11 -15.21
C LYS A 148 1.59 4.75 -14.64
N GLU A 149 2.73 4.12 -14.87
CA GLU A 149 4.04 4.57 -14.39
C GLU A 149 4.43 5.92 -15.00
N GLN A 150 4.15 6.12 -16.29
CA GLN A 150 4.36 7.40 -16.96
C GLN A 150 3.48 8.51 -16.37
N LEU A 151 2.22 8.19 -16.05
CA LEU A 151 1.30 9.15 -15.46
C LEU A 151 1.70 9.56 -14.04
N ILE A 152 2.15 8.60 -13.23
CA ILE A 152 2.68 8.86 -11.87
C ILE A 152 3.92 9.75 -11.96
N LYS A 153 4.89 9.41 -12.82
CA LYS A 153 6.10 10.21 -13.02
C LYS A 153 5.78 11.63 -13.50
N LEU A 154 4.78 11.78 -14.36
CA LEU A 154 4.35 13.10 -14.84
C LEU A 154 3.74 13.92 -13.70
N PHE A 155 2.91 13.30 -12.84
CA PHE A 155 2.35 13.96 -11.66
C PHE A 155 3.45 14.42 -10.70
N GLU A 156 4.44 13.59 -10.46
CA GLU A 156 5.61 13.91 -9.62
C GLU A 156 6.47 15.00 -10.23
N LYS A 157 6.74 14.94 -11.56
CA LYS A 157 7.47 15.98 -12.30
C LYS A 157 6.79 17.34 -12.20
N GLN A 158 5.45 17.37 -12.19
CA GLN A 158 4.67 18.60 -12.01
C GLN A 158 4.50 19.00 -10.53
N ASN A 159 5.11 18.27 -9.58
CA ASN A 159 4.95 18.47 -8.13
C ASN A 159 3.48 18.54 -7.68
N GLY A 160 2.60 17.76 -8.33
CA GLY A 160 1.16 17.77 -8.05
C GLY A 160 0.43 19.04 -8.47
N LYS A 161 1.06 19.90 -9.25
CA LYS A 161 0.50 21.19 -9.69
C LYS A 161 -0.02 21.15 -11.13
N CYS A 162 -1.09 21.90 -11.35
CA CYS A 162 -1.70 22.08 -12.67
C CYS A 162 -0.73 22.75 -13.63
N ALA A 163 -0.49 22.16 -14.81
CA ALA A 163 0.44 22.69 -15.81
C ALA A 163 0.04 24.04 -16.41
N LEU A 164 -1.24 24.45 -16.30
CA LEU A 164 -1.74 25.71 -16.86
C LEU A 164 -1.95 26.82 -15.82
N SER A 165 -2.30 26.47 -14.58
CA SER A 165 -2.65 27.46 -13.56
C SER A 165 -1.76 27.43 -12.33
N ASN A 166 -0.83 26.46 -12.24
CA ASN A 166 0.02 26.21 -11.05
C ASN A 166 -0.75 25.92 -9.75
N LEU A 167 -2.06 25.74 -9.79
CA LEU A 167 -2.88 25.36 -8.66
C LEU A 167 -2.56 23.92 -8.22
N GLU A 168 -2.66 23.64 -6.92
CA GLU A 168 -2.50 22.28 -6.40
C GLU A 168 -3.64 21.37 -6.87
N MET A 169 -3.27 20.24 -7.45
CA MET A 169 -4.23 19.25 -7.90
C MET A 169 -4.54 18.23 -6.79
N GLN A 170 -5.78 17.76 -6.78
CA GLN A 170 -6.28 16.77 -5.82
C GLN A 170 -6.53 15.41 -6.49
N THR A 171 -6.54 14.35 -5.68
CA THR A 171 -6.80 12.97 -6.13
C THR A 171 -7.94 12.34 -5.31
N VAL A 172 -9.05 13.05 -5.16
CA VAL A 172 -10.18 12.65 -4.30
C VAL A 172 -11.14 11.75 -5.06
N ILE A 173 -11.28 10.50 -4.61
CA ILE A 173 -12.10 9.48 -5.30
C ILE A 173 -13.60 9.63 -5.02
N LYS A 174 -14.00 10.14 -3.86
CA LYS A 174 -15.39 10.11 -3.37
C LYS A 174 -16.17 11.42 -3.52
N ALA A 175 -15.53 12.49 -3.86
CA ALA A 175 -16.19 13.78 -4.06
C ALA A 175 -16.59 13.89 -5.53
N GLY A 176 -17.85 13.89 -5.89
CA GLY A 176 -18.42 14.07 -7.22
C GLY A 176 -17.50 14.77 -8.26
N LYS A 177 -17.94 15.79 -8.95
CA LYS A 177 -17.06 16.59 -9.85
C LYS A 177 -16.23 17.58 -9.02
N ASN A 178 -15.11 17.14 -8.44
CA ASN A 178 -14.19 18.04 -7.76
C ASN A 178 -13.40 18.86 -8.80
N PRO A 179 -13.49 20.21 -8.79
CA PRO A 179 -12.84 21.09 -9.77
C PRO A 179 -11.32 20.99 -9.75
N PHE A 180 -10.71 20.67 -8.59
CA PHE A 180 -9.26 20.57 -8.41
C PHE A 180 -8.70 19.17 -8.69
N ASN A 181 -9.55 18.18 -8.94
CA ASN A 181 -9.06 16.85 -9.27
C ASN A 181 -8.20 16.84 -10.53
N VAL A 182 -7.18 15.98 -10.53
CA VAL A 182 -6.32 15.76 -11.69
C VAL A 182 -7.14 15.33 -12.90
N SER A 183 -6.83 15.91 -14.04
CA SER A 183 -7.34 15.53 -15.36
C SER A 183 -6.20 15.46 -16.37
N ILE A 184 -6.30 14.53 -17.32
CA ILE A 184 -5.36 14.42 -18.44
C ILE A 184 -5.85 15.36 -19.55
N ASP A 185 -5.06 16.37 -19.86
CA ASP A 185 -5.26 17.27 -20.97
C ASP A 185 -4.32 16.93 -22.13
N ARG A 186 -4.84 16.98 -23.37
CA ARG A 186 -4.01 16.84 -24.58
C ARG A 186 -3.57 18.22 -25.05
N ILE A 187 -2.26 18.44 -25.10
CA ILE A 187 -1.67 19.73 -25.53
C ILE A 187 -2.21 20.11 -26.91
N LYS A 188 -2.19 19.14 -27.84
CA LYS A 188 -2.80 19.30 -29.18
C LYS A 188 -4.07 18.45 -29.26
N PRO A 189 -5.27 19.06 -29.19
CA PRO A 189 -6.53 18.36 -29.33
C PRO A 189 -6.58 17.56 -30.64
N GLY A 190 -7.27 16.43 -30.65
CA GLY A 190 -7.36 15.56 -31.84
C GLY A 190 -6.19 14.60 -32.06
N ARG A 191 -5.01 14.84 -31.46
CA ARG A 191 -3.87 13.91 -31.54
C ARG A 191 -3.93 12.81 -30.48
N ALA A 192 -3.02 11.83 -30.58
CA ALA A 192 -2.89 10.69 -29.68
C ALA A 192 -2.71 11.10 -28.21
N TYR A 193 -3.14 10.21 -27.30
CA TYR A 193 -2.71 10.24 -25.91
C TYR A 193 -1.32 9.63 -25.80
N SER A 194 -0.30 10.44 -25.91
CA SER A 194 1.11 10.07 -25.74
C SER A 194 1.75 10.97 -24.68
N LEU A 195 2.84 10.52 -24.05
CA LEU A 195 3.54 11.30 -23.00
C LEU A 195 3.99 12.68 -23.51
N SER A 196 4.33 12.81 -24.79
CA SER A 196 4.72 14.09 -25.42
C SER A 196 3.54 15.02 -25.72
N ASN A 197 2.32 14.50 -25.72
CA ASN A 197 1.11 15.26 -26.06
C ASN A 197 0.13 15.41 -24.89
N ILE A 198 0.53 15.03 -23.67
CA ILE A 198 -0.31 15.22 -22.48
C ILE A 198 0.38 16.10 -21.44
N ARG A 199 -0.46 16.68 -20.62
CA ARG A 199 -0.12 17.31 -19.35
C ARG A 199 -1.22 17.04 -18.33
N LEU A 200 -0.93 17.21 -17.06
CA LEU A 200 -1.91 17.10 -15.99
C LEU A 200 -2.36 18.51 -15.58
N VAL A 201 -3.66 18.69 -15.50
CA VAL A 201 -4.31 19.95 -15.16
C VAL A 201 -5.46 19.71 -14.17
N CYS A 202 -5.94 20.77 -13.51
CA CYS A 202 -7.19 20.70 -12.75
C CYS A 202 -8.38 20.37 -13.66
N ASN A 203 -9.32 19.56 -13.17
CA ASN A 203 -10.49 19.15 -13.95
C ASN A 203 -11.32 20.33 -14.50
N SER A 204 -11.52 21.39 -13.70
CA SER A 204 -12.19 22.61 -14.16
C SER A 204 -11.41 23.30 -15.28
N ILE A 205 -10.10 23.44 -15.15
CA ILE A 205 -9.24 24.02 -16.19
C ILE A 205 -9.33 23.22 -17.49
N ASN A 206 -9.30 21.88 -17.41
CA ASN A 206 -9.47 21.03 -18.59
C ASN A 206 -10.83 21.21 -19.24
N THR A 207 -11.88 21.31 -18.42
CA THR A 207 -13.26 21.51 -18.91
C THR A 207 -13.41 22.89 -19.59
N MET A 208 -12.88 23.95 -19.00
CA MET A 208 -12.91 25.31 -19.55
C MET A 208 -12.14 25.42 -20.85
N ARG A 209 -10.94 24.82 -20.90
CA ARG A 209 -10.10 24.82 -22.10
C ARG A 209 -10.74 24.04 -23.25
N SER A 210 -11.39 22.92 -22.97
CA SER A 210 -12.03 22.05 -23.98
C SER A 210 -11.09 21.75 -25.18
N ASN A 211 -11.41 22.17 -26.37
CA ASN A 211 -10.62 21.97 -27.60
C ASN A 211 -9.87 23.23 -28.06
N LEU A 212 -9.86 24.29 -27.25
CA LEU A 212 -9.12 25.50 -27.56
C LEU A 212 -7.61 25.26 -27.54
N SER A 213 -6.88 26.04 -28.35
CA SER A 213 -5.42 26.13 -28.18
C SER A 213 -5.09 26.86 -26.88
N ASP A 214 -3.82 26.83 -26.47
CA ASP A 214 -3.41 27.51 -25.23
C ASP A 214 -3.51 29.03 -25.38
N GLU A 215 -3.24 29.55 -26.57
CA GLU A 215 -3.34 30.96 -26.90
C GLU A 215 -4.80 31.43 -26.84
N GLU A 216 -5.72 30.71 -27.48
CA GLU A 216 -7.15 31.01 -27.44
C GLU A 216 -7.69 30.97 -26.00
N PHE A 217 -7.36 29.90 -25.24
CA PHE A 217 -7.78 29.75 -23.85
C PHE A 217 -7.28 30.90 -22.97
N LEU A 218 -5.99 31.27 -23.12
CA LEU A 218 -5.40 32.39 -22.38
C LEU A 218 -6.07 33.71 -22.72
N SER A 219 -6.40 33.95 -24.02
CA SER A 219 -7.11 35.14 -24.47
C SER A 219 -8.48 35.28 -23.80
N PHE A 220 -9.28 34.20 -23.76
CA PHE A 220 -10.56 34.19 -23.05
C PHE A 220 -10.41 34.42 -21.56
N CYS A 221 -9.46 33.75 -20.90
CA CYS A 221 -9.21 33.94 -19.46
C CYS A 221 -8.84 35.43 -19.18
N LYS A 222 -7.98 36.01 -19.99
CA LYS A 222 -7.58 37.42 -19.85
C LYS A 222 -8.78 38.37 -20.03
N ALA A 223 -9.58 38.19 -21.08
CA ALA A 223 -10.77 39.01 -21.30
C ALA A 223 -11.76 38.97 -20.12
N VAL A 224 -11.96 37.78 -19.51
CA VAL A 224 -12.81 37.60 -18.31
C VAL A 224 -12.22 38.37 -17.11
N VAL A 225 -10.91 38.25 -16.87
CA VAL A 225 -10.24 38.94 -15.77
C VAL A 225 -10.30 40.44 -15.96
N ASP A 226 -9.95 40.93 -17.16
CA ASP A 226 -9.94 42.35 -17.49
C ASP A 226 -11.34 42.98 -17.32
N TYR A 227 -12.40 42.26 -17.69
CA TYR A 227 -13.78 42.71 -17.52
C TYR A 227 -14.28 42.72 -16.08
N LEU A 228 -13.91 41.71 -15.27
CA LEU A 228 -14.38 41.55 -13.88
C LEU A 228 -13.49 42.28 -12.85
N SER A 229 -12.31 42.78 -13.26
CA SER A 229 -11.37 43.50 -12.38
C SER A 229 -11.65 45.01 -12.31
N ILE A 230 -12.90 45.41 -12.53
CA ILE A 230 -13.37 46.80 -12.44
C ILE A 230 -13.57 47.19 -10.98
#